data_35427aa9a3ccc5069a05e8c4bacf3ae6
#
_entry.id   35427aa9a3ccc5069a05e8c4bacf3ae6
#
_cell.length_a   1.000
_cell.length_b   1.000
_cell.length_c   1.000
_cell.angle_alpha   90.00
_cell.angle_beta   90.00
_cell.angle_gamma   90.00
#
_symmetry.space_group_name_H-M   'P 1'
#
loop_
_entity.id
_entity.type
_entity.pdbx_description
1 polymer ?
#
loop_
_entity_poly.entity_id
_entity_poly.type
_entity_poly.pdbx_seq_one_letter_code
_entity_poly.pdbx_strand_id
1 'polypeptide(L)'
;IYTATFTAQWKESVNAAGLTVHTPVAGTGVFAGNSYEARAALDGETVSSAEFQAAAGQVIPDGDMESGSLPCFGKSTSESTTFWGSGNAATSGLCAQSTKPGMGGSYCAKLESQSAFGLLAAGNLFSATFRFASLSGTASFGMPYQWTARPTALRLKYHATVGAVNKGTVPEEHEYIQDGQDRSRIFAVIVDWNSRHATVAGMGSPTGVWDPAKTAETAEGPVIAYGSLLIGETTPGDAMTTVEIPIEYYDRTTKPTGAYTLVISCTTSAYGDFKVGCLGNVMYVDDFEWVY
;
A
#
# COMPACT_ATOMS: atom_id res chain seq x y z
N ILE A 1 -18.18 -26.17 33.18
CA ILE A 1 -17.21 -25.35 32.47
C ILE A 1 -17.99 -24.40 31.59
N TYR A 2 -17.81 -23.10 31.73
CA TYR A 2 -18.43 -22.06 30.91
C TYR A 2 -17.39 -21.58 29.91
N THR A 3 -17.77 -21.43 28.66
CA THR A 3 -16.92 -20.92 27.58
C THR A 3 -17.53 -19.65 27.05
N ALA A 4 -16.75 -18.58 26.96
CA ALA A 4 -17.11 -17.36 26.28
C ALA A 4 -16.24 -17.22 25.03
N THR A 5 -16.86 -16.86 23.90
CA THR A 5 -16.16 -16.60 22.64
C THR A 5 -16.24 -15.12 22.31
N PHE A 6 -15.09 -14.50 22.12
CA PHE A 6 -14.99 -13.10 21.70
C PHE A 6 -14.66 -13.07 20.20
N THR A 7 -15.64 -12.66 19.42
CA THR A 7 -15.50 -12.60 17.95
C THR A 7 -15.51 -11.15 17.49
N ALA A 8 -14.60 -10.79 16.60
CA ALA A 8 -14.62 -9.50 15.94
C ALA A 8 -15.95 -9.29 15.20
N GLN A 9 -16.57 -8.14 15.41
CA GLN A 9 -17.72 -7.71 14.63
C GLN A 9 -17.25 -6.92 13.40
N TRP A 10 -18.05 -6.96 12.35
CA TRP A 10 -17.74 -6.33 11.08
C TRP A 10 -18.89 -5.46 10.63
N LYS A 11 -18.56 -4.27 10.15
CA LYS A 11 -19.52 -3.41 9.45
C LYS A 11 -19.41 -3.71 7.96
N GLU A 12 -20.55 -4.02 7.35
CA GLU A 12 -20.68 -4.17 5.90
C GLU A 12 -21.01 -2.82 5.27
N SER A 13 -20.42 -2.55 4.12
CA SER A 13 -20.69 -1.37 3.28
C SER A 13 -20.45 -1.71 1.81
N VAL A 14 -20.73 -0.76 0.95
CA VAL A 14 -20.43 -0.85 -0.49
C VAL A 14 -19.45 0.26 -0.82
N ASN A 15 -18.34 -0.09 -1.48
CA ASN A 15 -17.33 0.87 -1.88
C ASN A 15 -17.76 1.67 -3.13
N ALA A 16 -16.96 2.64 -3.54
CA ALA A 16 -17.26 3.50 -4.69
C ALA A 16 -17.42 2.73 -6.03
N ALA A 17 -16.85 1.53 -6.13
CA ALA A 17 -16.98 0.67 -7.30
C ALA A 17 -18.22 -0.26 -7.24
N GLY A 18 -19.04 -0.15 -6.20
CA GLY A 18 -20.24 -0.99 -6.04
C GLY A 18 -19.98 -2.39 -5.47
N LEU A 19 -18.76 -2.63 -4.95
CA LEU A 19 -18.40 -3.92 -4.37
C LEU A 19 -18.65 -3.92 -2.86
N THR A 20 -19.16 -5.04 -2.34
CA THR A 20 -19.36 -5.23 -0.91
C THR A 20 -18.01 -5.36 -0.20
N VAL A 21 -17.82 -4.58 0.85
CA VAL A 21 -16.62 -4.57 1.70
C VAL A 21 -17.01 -4.60 3.17
N HIS A 22 -16.06 -5.06 3.99
CA HIS A 22 -16.24 -5.18 5.43
C HIS A 22 -15.09 -4.46 6.15
N THR A 23 -15.42 -3.73 7.22
CA THR A 23 -14.43 -3.13 8.11
C THR A 23 -14.60 -3.67 9.54
N PRO A 24 -13.52 -3.95 10.29
CA PRO A 24 -13.63 -4.41 11.67
C PRO A 24 -14.20 -3.30 12.56
N VAL A 25 -15.06 -3.69 13.51
CA VAL A 25 -15.62 -2.76 14.51
C VAL A 25 -14.65 -2.68 15.68
N ALA A 26 -14.17 -1.46 15.97
CA ALA A 26 -13.26 -1.19 17.07
C ALA A 26 -13.84 -1.69 18.43
N GLY A 27 -12.98 -2.23 19.29
CA GLY A 27 -13.35 -2.73 20.60
C GLY A 27 -14.06 -4.09 20.59
N THR A 28 -14.14 -4.77 19.45
CA THR A 28 -14.70 -6.13 19.34
C THR A 28 -13.62 -7.12 18.91
N GLY A 29 -13.64 -8.34 19.49
CA GLY A 29 -12.64 -9.37 19.21
C GLY A 29 -11.30 -9.12 19.91
N VAL A 30 -10.26 -9.81 19.44
CA VAL A 30 -8.89 -9.72 19.93
C VAL A 30 -7.99 -9.24 18.81
N PHE A 31 -7.30 -8.13 19.04
CA PHE A 31 -6.38 -7.52 18.08
C PHE A 31 -4.92 -7.82 18.46
N ALA A 32 -4.06 -7.97 17.46
CA ALA A 32 -2.66 -8.28 17.66
C ALA A 32 -1.94 -7.19 18.49
N GLY A 33 -1.06 -7.61 19.39
CA GLY A 33 -0.26 -6.73 20.22
C GLY A 33 -0.99 -6.06 21.40
N ASN A 34 -2.31 -6.18 21.49
CA ASN A 34 -3.09 -5.57 22.57
C ASN A 34 -3.10 -6.44 23.83
N SER A 35 -3.24 -5.79 25.00
CA SER A 35 -3.41 -6.45 26.31
C SER A 35 -4.89 -6.59 26.65
N TYR A 36 -5.25 -7.72 27.26
CA TYR A 36 -6.61 -8.08 27.61
C TYR A 36 -6.68 -8.71 29.01
N GLU A 37 -7.81 -8.48 29.69
CA GLU A 37 -8.21 -9.17 30.92
C GLU A 37 -9.60 -9.77 30.70
N ALA A 38 -9.76 -11.04 30.95
CA ALA A 38 -11.08 -11.67 30.95
C ALA A 38 -11.74 -11.49 32.31
N ARG A 39 -12.99 -11.04 32.35
CA ARG A 39 -13.81 -10.87 33.57
C ARG A 39 -15.09 -11.66 33.43
N ALA A 40 -15.44 -12.35 34.52
CA ALA A 40 -16.72 -13.02 34.65
C ALA A 40 -17.40 -12.54 35.93
N ALA A 41 -18.71 -12.23 35.87
CA ALA A 41 -19.52 -11.87 37.01
C ALA A 41 -20.61 -12.94 37.21
N LEU A 42 -20.77 -13.42 38.46
CA LEU A 42 -21.82 -14.35 38.85
C LEU A 42 -22.26 -14.00 40.27
N ASP A 43 -23.57 -13.87 40.49
CA ASP A 43 -24.19 -13.60 41.80
C ASP A 43 -23.61 -12.40 42.56
N GLY A 44 -23.20 -11.35 41.81
CA GLY A 44 -22.61 -10.13 42.38
C GLY A 44 -21.11 -10.18 42.64
N GLU A 45 -20.49 -11.33 42.48
CA GLU A 45 -19.03 -11.47 42.52
C GLU A 45 -18.40 -11.40 41.13
N THR A 46 -17.26 -10.74 41.05
CA THR A 46 -16.46 -10.64 39.82
C THR A 46 -15.16 -11.38 39.99
N VAL A 47 -14.88 -12.26 39.05
CA VAL A 47 -13.59 -12.96 38.93
C VAL A 47 -12.89 -12.50 37.67
N SER A 48 -11.65 -12.08 37.81
CA SER A 48 -10.81 -11.65 36.71
C SER A 48 -9.67 -12.63 36.43
N SER A 49 -9.28 -12.78 35.17
CA SER A 49 -8.03 -13.44 34.82
C SER A 49 -6.84 -12.53 35.13
N ALA A 50 -5.63 -13.10 35.12
CA ALA A 50 -4.44 -12.26 34.88
C ALA A 50 -4.52 -11.58 33.50
N GLU A 51 -3.86 -10.42 33.36
CA GLU A 51 -3.67 -9.77 32.08
C GLU A 51 -2.89 -10.69 31.15
N PHE A 52 -3.30 -10.75 29.89
CA PHE A 52 -2.56 -11.44 28.82
C PHE A 52 -2.42 -10.54 27.61
N GLN A 53 -1.32 -10.66 26.89
CA GLN A 53 -1.04 -9.93 25.67
C GLN A 53 -1.26 -10.83 24.45
N ALA A 54 -2.05 -10.35 23.49
CA ALA A 54 -2.16 -11.01 22.20
C ALA A 54 -0.81 -10.92 21.46
N ALA A 55 -0.46 -11.95 20.70
CA ALA A 55 0.76 -11.95 19.91
C ALA A 55 0.79 -10.74 18.96
N ALA A 56 1.97 -10.14 18.80
CA ALA A 56 2.16 -9.04 17.84
C ALA A 56 1.89 -9.50 16.41
N GLY A 57 1.43 -8.56 15.57
CA GLY A 57 1.35 -8.77 14.14
C GLY A 57 2.73 -8.77 13.49
N GLN A 58 2.80 -9.28 12.27
CA GLN A 58 4.02 -9.27 11.47
C GLN A 58 4.35 -7.84 11.04
N VAL A 59 5.62 -7.44 11.10
CA VAL A 59 6.10 -6.14 10.65
C VAL A 59 6.25 -6.09 9.12
N ILE A 60 6.12 -4.90 8.52
CA ILE A 60 6.44 -4.68 7.11
C ILE A 60 7.97 -4.61 6.97
N PRO A 61 8.59 -5.47 6.14
CA PRO A 61 10.05 -5.48 5.99
C PRO A 61 10.59 -4.12 5.52
N ASP A 62 11.65 -3.63 6.18
CA ASP A 62 12.29 -2.35 5.86
C ASP A 62 11.30 -1.17 5.69
N GLY A 63 10.20 -1.18 6.47
CA GLY A 63 9.17 -0.14 6.41
C GLY A 63 9.62 1.23 6.91
N ASP A 64 10.72 1.28 7.63
CA ASP A 64 11.38 2.46 8.17
C ASP A 64 12.34 3.16 7.17
N MET A 65 12.53 2.61 5.96
CA MET A 65 13.37 3.18 4.88
C MET A 65 14.81 3.55 5.28
N GLU A 66 15.31 3.07 6.42
CA GLU A 66 16.62 3.44 6.97
C GLU A 66 17.81 2.81 6.21
N SER A 67 17.61 1.67 5.55
CA SER A 67 18.67 0.98 4.84
C SER A 67 18.97 1.61 3.47
N GLY A 68 20.13 2.29 3.35
CA GLY A 68 20.59 2.86 2.07
C GLY A 68 20.97 1.81 1.00
N SER A 69 21.02 0.53 1.37
CA SER A 69 21.30 -0.58 0.45
C SER A 69 20.05 -1.20 -0.18
N LEU A 70 18.86 -0.66 0.10
CA LEU A 70 17.62 -1.15 -0.52
C LEU A 70 17.69 -1.00 -2.05
N PRO A 71 17.45 -2.08 -2.82
CA PRO A 71 17.54 -2.05 -4.28
C PRO A 71 16.59 -1.03 -4.93
N CYS A 72 15.49 -0.65 -4.28
CA CYS A 72 14.58 0.37 -4.76
C CYS A 72 15.24 1.75 -4.91
N PHE A 73 16.32 2.05 -4.18
CA PHE A 73 17.08 3.30 -4.31
C PHE A 73 18.16 3.25 -5.41
N GLY A 74 18.48 2.07 -5.91
CA GLY A 74 19.47 1.85 -6.98
C GLY A 74 18.84 1.59 -8.34
N LYS A 75 19.69 1.37 -9.33
CA LYS A 75 19.32 0.94 -10.69
C LYS A 75 19.34 -0.58 -10.83
N SER A 76 18.78 -1.32 -9.89
CA SER A 76 18.74 -2.77 -10.01
C SER A 76 17.83 -3.19 -11.15
N THR A 77 18.37 -4.00 -12.09
CA THR A 77 17.60 -4.66 -13.15
C THR A 77 17.30 -6.12 -12.79
N SER A 78 17.84 -6.60 -11.66
CA SER A 78 17.62 -7.97 -11.24
C SER A 78 16.24 -8.12 -10.60
N GLU A 79 15.67 -9.30 -10.74
CA GLU A 79 14.54 -9.73 -9.91
C GLU A 79 15.04 -9.84 -8.46
N SER A 80 15.10 -8.69 -7.79
CA SER A 80 15.56 -8.60 -6.41
C SER A 80 14.67 -9.47 -5.52
N THR A 81 15.29 -10.22 -4.63
CA THR A 81 14.61 -10.94 -3.55
C THR A 81 14.21 -10.02 -2.40
N THR A 82 14.49 -8.71 -2.49
CA THR A 82 14.12 -7.72 -1.48
C THR A 82 12.66 -7.34 -1.61
N PHE A 83 12.09 -6.91 -0.50
CA PHE A 83 10.66 -6.58 -0.42
C PHE A 83 10.29 -5.36 -1.28
N TRP A 84 11.14 -4.31 -1.31
CA TRP A 84 10.89 -3.06 -2.02
C TRP A 84 11.59 -2.98 -3.37
N GLY A 85 10.85 -2.55 -4.38
CA GLY A 85 11.32 -2.25 -5.73
C GLY A 85 10.89 -0.86 -6.20
N SER A 86 11.46 -0.42 -7.32
CA SER A 86 11.11 0.83 -7.99
C SER A 86 11.38 0.75 -9.49
N GLY A 87 10.91 1.73 -10.24
CA GLY A 87 11.16 1.89 -11.68
C GLY A 87 12.54 2.44 -12.05
N ASN A 88 13.48 2.57 -11.11
CA ASN A 88 14.80 3.20 -11.32
C ASN A 88 15.65 2.54 -12.41
N ALA A 89 15.41 1.26 -12.72
CA ALA A 89 16.07 0.58 -13.83
C ALA A 89 15.68 1.18 -15.20
N ALA A 90 14.46 1.70 -15.32
CA ALA A 90 13.99 2.39 -16.54
C ALA A 90 14.45 3.86 -16.58
N THR A 91 14.31 4.57 -15.46
CA THR A 91 14.65 5.99 -15.34
C THR A 91 15.14 6.25 -13.91
N SER A 92 16.38 6.71 -13.78
CA SER A 92 16.94 7.01 -12.46
C SER A 92 16.24 8.19 -11.79
N GLY A 93 16.17 8.14 -10.46
CA GLY A 93 15.60 9.21 -9.64
C GLY A 93 14.08 9.09 -9.43
N LEU A 94 13.45 7.99 -9.87
CA LEU A 94 12.05 7.72 -9.55
C LEU A 94 11.85 7.38 -8.07
N CYS A 95 12.88 6.80 -7.44
CA CYS A 95 12.94 6.52 -6.01
C CYS A 95 14.37 6.70 -5.50
N ALA A 96 14.55 7.43 -4.41
CA ALA A 96 15.86 7.65 -3.79
C ALA A 96 15.73 7.74 -2.28
N GLN A 97 16.75 7.33 -1.54
CA GLN A 97 16.85 7.64 -0.12
C GLN A 97 17.06 9.14 0.07
N SER A 98 16.39 9.74 1.02
CA SER A 98 16.39 11.18 1.26
C SER A 98 16.10 11.50 2.72
N THR A 99 16.03 12.79 3.02
CA THR A 99 15.59 13.32 4.31
C THR A 99 14.44 14.29 4.12
N LYS A 100 13.53 14.33 5.09
CA LYS A 100 12.40 15.26 5.12
C LYS A 100 12.03 15.56 6.59
N PRO A 101 11.75 16.81 6.98
CA PRO A 101 11.25 17.10 8.31
C PRO A 101 10.04 16.21 8.66
N GLY A 102 9.99 15.70 9.88
CA GLY A 102 8.91 14.83 10.36
C GLY A 102 9.00 13.35 9.98
N MET A 103 10.05 12.92 9.26
CA MET A 103 10.35 11.50 9.06
C MET A 103 10.58 10.78 10.40
N GLY A 104 10.51 9.43 10.39
CA GLY A 104 10.59 8.63 11.61
C GLY A 104 12.00 8.51 12.17
N GLY A 105 12.97 8.23 11.32
CA GLY A 105 14.36 8.00 11.69
C GLY A 105 15.30 9.07 11.11
N SER A 106 16.32 8.59 10.40
CA SER A 106 17.35 9.42 9.75
C SER A 106 17.07 9.63 8.27
N TYR A 107 16.28 8.73 7.67
CA TYR A 107 16.01 8.71 6.23
C TYR A 107 14.55 8.37 5.93
N CYS A 108 14.14 8.70 4.71
CA CYS A 108 12.86 8.33 4.11
C CYS A 108 13.03 8.04 2.61
N ALA A 109 12.03 7.47 1.97
CA ALA A 109 12.03 7.36 0.51
C ALA A 109 11.46 8.62 -0.13
N LYS A 110 12.18 9.19 -1.11
CA LYS A 110 11.73 10.28 -1.99
C LYS A 110 11.35 9.67 -3.34
N LEU A 111 10.12 9.88 -3.76
CA LEU A 111 9.59 9.53 -5.08
C LEU A 111 9.43 10.81 -5.89
N GLU A 112 9.92 10.83 -7.13
CA GLU A 112 9.88 12.03 -7.97
C GLU A 112 9.54 11.68 -9.41
N SER A 113 8.54 12.37 -9.97
CA SER A 113 8.19 12.25 -11.39
C SER A 113 9.34 12.76 -12.26
N GLN A 114 9.76 11.94 -13.21
CA GLN A 114 10.84 12.24 -14.16
C GLN A 114 10.35 12.30 -15.59
N SER A 115 11.11 12.93 -16.47
CA SER A 115 10.87 12.85 -17.91
C SER A 115 11.75 11.77 -18.52
N ALA A 116 11.14 10.78 -19.17
CA ALA A 116 11.82 9.73 -19.90
C ALA A 116 11.38 9.78 -21.37
N PHE A 117 12.29 10.03 -22.29
CA PHE A 117 11.99 10.18 -23.73
C PHE A 117 10.84 11.18 -24.04
N GLY A 118 10.72 12.25 -23.23
CA GLY A 118 9.65 13.23 -23.36
C GLY A 118 8.31 12.84 -22.70
N LEU A 119 8.17 11.58 -22.24
CA LEU A 119 7.01 11.05 -21.54
C LEU A 119 7.16 11.20 -20.03
N LEU A 120 6.04 11.11 -19.30
CA LEU A 120 6.04 11.00 -17.85
C LEU A 120 6.54 9.62 -17.44
N ALA A 121 7.48 9.59 -16.50
CA ALA A 121 7.79 8.44 -15.65
C ALA A 121 7.46 8.84 -14.21
N ALA A 122 6.39 8.34 -13.67
CA ALA A 122 5.96 8.64 -12.31
C ALA A 122 6.95 8.07 -11.29
N GLY A 123 7.30 8.85 -10.26
CA GLY A 123 8.05 8.38 -9.10
C GLY A 123 7.28 7.26 -8.41
N ASN A 124 7.95 6.18 -8.02
CA ASN A 124 7.27 5.01 -7.48
C ASN A 124 8.13 4.20 -6.52
N LEU A 125 7.46 3.56 -5.57
CA LEU A 125 7.99 2.58 -4.63
C LEU A 125 6.93 1.50 -4.46
N PHE A 126 7.30 0.23 -4.57
CA PHE A 126 6.33 -0.85 -4.49
C PHE A 126 6.94 -2.16 -3.95
N SER A 127 6.09 -2.99 -3.34
CA SER A 127 6.44 -4.37 -2.96
C SER A 127 6.27 -5.29 -4.18
N ALA A 128 7.25 -5.23 -5.08
CA ALA A 128 7.29 -5.96 -6.34
C ALA A 128 8.74 -6.10 -6.83
N THR A 129 8.99 -6.97 -7.81
CA THR A 129 10.21 -6.95 -8.60
C THR A 129 10.00 -6.06 -9.83
N PHE A 130 11.08 -5.46 -10.32
CA PHE A 130 11.03 -4.62 -11.51
C PHE A 130 12.09 -5.01 -12.53
N ARG A 131 11.67 -5.12 -13.78
CA ARG A 131 12.56 -5.38 -14.93
C ARG A 131 12.31 -4.33 -16.01
N PHE A 132 13.39 -3.82 -16.59
CA PHE A 132 13.33 -2.95 -17.76
C PHE A 132 14.03 -3.61 -18.94
N ALA A 133 13.30 -3.82 -20.02
CA ALA A 133 13.81 -4.40 -21.27
C ALA A 133 13.01 -3.92 -22.47
N SER A 134 13.65 -3.72 -23.60
CA SER A 134 12.99 -3.36 -24.88
C SER A 134 12.07 -2.14 -24.76
N LEU A 135 12.51 -1.09 -24.03
CA LEU A 135 11.77 0.14 -23.77
C LEU A 135 10.46 -0.07 -22.98
N SER A 136 10.33 -1.17 -22.27
CA SER A 136 9.21 -1.46 -21.40
C SER A 136 9.68 -1.82 -20.00
N GLY A 137 9.00 -1.28 -18.99
CA GLY A 137 9.13 -1.66 -17.59
C GLY A 137 8.05 -2.68 -17.23
N THR A 138 8.43 -3.73 -16.52
CA THR A 138 7.51 -4.71 -15.94
C THR A 138 7.66 -4.68 -14.44
N ALA A 139 6.62 -4.26 -13.75
CA ALA A 139 6.47 -4.44 -12.31
C ALA A 139 5.70 -5.74 -12.05
N SER A 140 6.33 -6.68 -11.34
CA SER A 140 5.68 -7.94 -10.97
C SER A 140 5.30 -7.86 -9.48
N PHE A 141 4.05 -7.48 -9.23
CA PHE A 141 3.49 -7.24 -7.90
C PHE A 141 3.24 -8.52 -7.12
N GLY A 142 3.35 -8.41 -5.83
CA GLY A 142 3.15 -9.49 -4.88
C GLY A 142 4.46 -9.95 -4.25
N MET A 143 4.51 -9.87 -2.91
CA MET A 143 5.63 -10.35 -2.11
C MET A 143 5.13 -11.41 -1.12
N PRO A 144 5.97 -12.43 -0.83
CA PRO A 144 5.71 -13.35 0.25
C PRO A 144 5.58 -12.56 1.56
N TYR A 145 4.48 -12.76 2.28
CA TYR A 145 4.28 -12.16 3.61
C TYR A 145 3.43 -13.09 4.47
N GLN A 146 3.90 -13.37 5.66
CA GLN A 146 3.20 -14.29 6.56
C GLN A 146 2.24 -13.54 7.48
N TRP A 147 0.98 -13.53 7.15
CA TRP A 147 -0.06 -12.91 7.98
C TRP A 147 -0.28 -13.67 9.26
N THR A 148 -0.12 -13.00 10.40
CA THR A 148 -0.39 -13.53 11.76
C THR A 148 -1.65 -12.90 12.35
N ALA A 149 -2.08 -11.76 11.84
CA ALA A 149 -3.28 -11.03 12.25
C ALA A 149 -3.86 -10.24 11.07
N ARG A 150 -5.09 -9.75 11.22
CA ARG A 150 -5.76 -8.88 10.25
C ARG A 150 -5.59 -7.43 10.67
N PRO A 151 -4.89 -6.59 9.88
CA PRO A 151 -4.77 -5.17 10.19
C PRO A 151 -6.09 -4.43 9.97
N THR A 152 -6.29 -3.36 10.73
CA THR A 152 -7.40 -2.41 10.56
C THR A 152 -7.01 -1.25 9.64
N ALA A 153 -5.72 -0.88 9.60
CA ALA A 153 -5.18 0.16 8.74
C ALA A 153 -3.70 -0.08 8.40
N LEU A 154 -3.26 0.54 7.30
CA LEU A 154 -1.86 0.84 7.06
C LEU A 154 -1.57 2.24 7.60
N ARG A 155 -0.63 2.37 8.53
CA ARG A 155 -0.11 3.65 9.00
C ARG A 155 1.21 3.92 8.34
N LEU A 156 1.45 5.17 7.93
CA LEU A 156 2.74 5.62 7.41
C LEU A 156 2.87 7.14 7.58
N LYS A 157 4.07 7.65 7.40
CA LYS A 157 4.32 9.08 7.22
C LYS A 157 4.45 9.41 5.75
N TYR A 158 3.91 10.54 5.32
CA TYR A 158 4.08 11.02 3.96
C TYR A 158 4.10 12.55 3.88
N HIS A 159 4.65 13.05 2.79
CA HIS A 159 4.49 14.42 2.32
C HIS A 159 4.45 14.40 0.80
N ALA A 160 3.44 15.00 0.19
CA ALA A 160 3.28 15.03 -1.27
C ALA A 160 3.21 16.47 -1.78
N THR A 161 3.87 16.72 -2.90
CA THR A 161 3.65 17.90 -3.76
C THR A 161 2.92 17.42 -4.99
N VAL A 162 1.73 17.96 -5.24
CA VAL A 162 0.83 17.52 -6.32
C VAL A 162 0.41 18.73 -7.13
N GLY A 163 0.63 18.66 -8.45
CA GLY A 163 0.30 19.72 -9.39
C GLY A 163 -0.75 19.28 -10.42
N ALA A 164 -1.13 20.22 -11.28
CA ALA A 164 -2.02 19.95 -12.40
C ALA A 164 -1.33 19.01 -13.42
N VAL A 165 -2.13 18.19 -14.10
CA VAL A 165 -1.65 17.33 -15.21
C VAL A 165 -0.98 18.20 -16.27
N ASN A 166 0.28 17.90 -16.58
CA ASN A 166 1.07 18.61 -17.59
C ASN A 166 1.78 17.66 -18.57
N LYS A 167 1.53 16.38 -18.46
CA LYS A 167 2.02 15.32 -19.33
C LYS A 167 0.90 14.35 -19.67
N GLY A 168 0.86 13.94 -20.94
CA GLY A 168 -0.19 13.08 -21.48
C GLY A 168 -1.52 13.80 -21.70
N THR A 169 -2.48 13.07 -22.23
CA THR A 169 -3.87 13.50 -22.40
C THR A 169 -4.72 12.71 -21.42
N VAL A 170 -5.65 13.37 -20.74
CA VAL A 170 -6.57 12.73 -19.78
C VAL A 170 -7.74 12.12 -20.55
N PRO A 171 -7.82 10.77 -20.69
CA PRO A 171 -8.98 10.12 -21.27
C PRO A 171 -10.13 10.04 -20.26
N GLU A 172 -11.35 9.82 -20.74
CA GLU A 172 -12.56 9.77 -19.90
C GLU A 172 -12.50 8.68 -18.83
N GLU A 173 -11.87 7.54 -19.12
CA GLU A 173 -11.69 6.44 -18.18
C GLU A 173 -10.73 6.74 -17.04
N HIS A 174 -9.96 7.84 -17.07
CA HIS A 174 -9.07 8.27 -16.00
C HIS A 174 -9.81 9.12 -14.96
N GLU A 175 -10.83 8.56 -14.34
CA GLU A 175 -11.80 9.25 -13.48
C GLU A 175 -11.22 10.08 -12.33
N TYR A 176 -10.05 9.67 -11.79
CA TYR A 176 -9.46 10.37 -10.63
C TYR A 176 -8.86 11.73 -10.97
N ILE A 177 -8.64 12.05 -12.26
CA ILE A 177 -7.95 13.26 -12.73
C ILE A 177 -8.77 14.07 -13.74
N GLN A 178 -10.10 13.86 -13.81
CA GLN A 178 -10.99 14.58 -14.77
C GLN A 178 -11.07 16.07 -14.51
N ASP A 179 -10.77 16.52 -13.31
CA ASP A 179 -10.67 17.94 -12.93
C ASP A 179 -9.36 18.61 -13.40
N GLY A 180 -8.47 17.85 -14.06
CA GLY A 180 -7.17 18.33 -14.53
C GLY A 180 -6.08 18.38 -13.45
N GLN A 181 -6.41 18.04 -12.19
CA GLN A 181 -5.46 17.93 -11.10
C GLN A 181 -4.95 16.49 -11.02
N ASP A 182 -3.62 16.29 -10.97
CA ASP A 182 -3.06 14.96 -10.78
C ASP A 182 -3.36 14.42 -9.38
N ARG A 183 -3.20 13.13 -9.20
CA ARG A 183 -3.34 12.44 -7.92
C ARG A 183 -2.13 11.55 -7.68
N SER A 184 -1.42 11.80 -6.59
CA SER A 184 -0.53 10.75 -6.05
C SER A 184 -1.36 9.66 -5.38
N ARG A 185 -0.85 8.44 -5.33
CA ARG A 185 -1.60 7.32 -4.75
C ARG A 185 -0.72 6.45 -3.87
N ILE A 186 -1.28 6.06 -2.73
CA ILE A 186 -0.73 5.03 -1.85
C ILE A 186 -1.79 3.95 -1.69
N PHE A 187 -1.45 2.68 -1.89
CA PHE A 187 -2.34 1.59 -1.56
C PHE A 187 -1.60 0.38 -1.01
N ALA A 188 -2.30 -0.39 -0.18
CA ALA A 188 -1.88 -1.69 0.29
C ALA A 188 -2.97 -2.72 0.02
N VAL A 189 -2.58 -3.95 -0.35
CA VAL A 189 -3.51 -5.02 -0.72
C VAL A 189 -3.06 -6.32 -0.08
N ILE A 190 -3.98 -6.96 0.61
CA ILE A 190 -3.85 -8.34 1.06
C ILE A 190 -4.39 -9.21 -0.07
N VAL A 191 -3.56 -10.08 -0.59
CA VAL A 191 -3.91 -11.00 -1.69
C VAL A 191 -3.63 -12.44 -1.31
N ASP A 192 -4.21 -13.38 -2.04
CA ASP A 192 -3.90 -14.81 -1.90
C ASP A 192 -3.55 -15.36 -3.29
N TRP A 193 -2.35 -15.01 -3.77
CA TRP A 193 -1.90 -15.26 -5.13
C TRP A 193 -0.89 -16.41 -5.22
N ASN A 194 -1.00 -17.18 -6.29
CA ASN A 194 -0.06 -18.27 -6.61
C ASN A 194 1.09 -17.83 -7.53
N SER A 195 0.94 -16.69 -8.21
CA SER A 195 1.96 -16.04 -9.04
C SER A 195 1.91 -14.54 -8.84
N ARG A 196 2.95 -13.83 -9.27
CA ARG A 196 2.96 -12.37 -9.26
C ARG A 196 2.10 -11.80 -10.37
N HIS A 197 1.41 -10.71 -10.08
CA HIS A 197 0.66 -9.94 -11.07
C HIS A 197 1.59 -8.97 -11.81
N ALA A 198 1.66 -9.09 -13.13
CA ALA A 198 2.55 -8.27 -13.94
C ALA A 198 1.82 -7.07 -14.55
N THR A 199 2.26 -5.86 -14.22
CA THR A 199 1.90 -4.64 -14.95
C THR A 199 3.06 -4.23 -15.85
N VAL A 200 2.78 -4.08 -17.15
CA VAL A 200 3.78 -3.71 -18.16
C VAL A 200 3.46 -2.33 -18.70
N ALA A 201 4.40 -1.40 -18.57
CA ALA A 201 4.30 -0.04 -19.12
C ALA A 201 5.53 0.25 -19.99
N GLY A 202 5.27 0.68 -21.23
CA GLY A 202 6.30 0.99 -22.22
C GLY A 202 5.90 2.16 -23.11
N MET A 203 6.31 2.18 -24.37
CA MET A 203 5.95 3.24 -25.33
C MET A 203 4.48 3.20 -25.77
N GLY A 204 3.83 2.02 -25.67
CA GLY A 204 2.41 1.83 -25.98
C GLY A 204 1.51 1.94 -24.73
N SER A 205 0.24 1.52 -24.91
CA SER A 205 -0.70 1.40 -23.79
C SER A 205 -0.21 0.34 -22.80
N PRO A 206 -0.36 0.58 -21.49
CA PRO A 206 0.03 -0.40 -20.50
C PRO A 206 -0.89 -1.63 -20.53
N THR A 207 -0.39 -2.75 -20.02
CA THR A 207 -1.16 -3.99 -19.86
C THR A 207 -1.06 -4.47 -18.41
N GLY A 208 -2.05 -5.24 -17.94
CA GLY A 208 -2.09 -5.73 -16.56
C GLY A 208 -2.33 -4.63 -15.53
N VAL A 209 -2.82 -3.47 -15.94
CA VAL A 209 -3.19 -2.40 -14.99
C VAL A 209 -4.45 -2.83 -14.24
N TRP A 210 -4.45 -2.61 -12.95
CA TRP A 210 -5.54 -2.99 -12.06
C TRP A 210 -5.74 -1.96 -10.95
N ASP A 211 -6.92 -1.96 -10.36
CA ASP A 211 -7.25 -1.12 -9.20
C ASP A 211 -7.82 -2.01 -8.09
N PRO A 212 -7.14 -2.14 -6.94
CA PRO A 212 -7.61 -2.98 -5.85
C PRO A 212 -8.97 -2.53 -5.30
N ALA A 213 -9.34 -1.26 -5.44
CA ALA A 213 -10.66 -0.77 -5.04
C ALA A 213 -11.79 -1.22 -5.97
N LYS A 214 -11.46 -1.73 -7.17
CA LYS A 214 -12.42 -2.17 -8.20
C LYS A 214 -12.34 -3.66 -8.51
N THR A 215 -11.40 -4.38 -7.87
CA THR A 215 -11.06 -5.76 -8.26
C THR A 215 -10.97 -6.63 -7.03
N ALA A 216 -11.97 -7.51 -6.84
CA ALA A 216 -11.97 -8.50 -5.77
C ALA A 216 -11.25 -9.80 -6.17
N GLU A 217 -10.88 -9.96 -7.44
CA GLU A 217 -10.17 -11.13 -7.96
C GLU A 217 -9.33 -10.77 -9.17
N THR A 218 -8.17 -11.42 -9.31
CA THR A 218 -7.28 -11.33 -10.47
C THR A 218 -7.01 -12.72 -11.02
N ALA A 219 -6.31 -12.81 -12.14
CA ALA A 219 -5.93 -14.11 -12.73
C ALA A 219 -4.99 -14.91 -11.81
N GLU A 220 -4.27 -14.26 -10.91
CA GLU A 220 -3.32 -14.89 -9.96
C GLU A 220 -4.01 -15.43 -8.70
N GLY A 221 -5.22 -14.95 -8.40
CA GLY A 221 -6.04 -15.33 -7.25
C GLY A 221 -6.82 -14.18 -6.63
N PRO A 222 -7.47 -14.42 -5.49
CA PRO A 222 -8.34 -13.42 -4.86
C PRO A 222 -7.57 -12.24 -4.25
N VAL A 223 -8.25 -11.10 -4.25
CA VAL A 223 -7.94 -9.91 -3.46
C VAL A 223 -8.74 -10.00 -2.16
N ILE A 224 -8.07 -10.16 -1.03
CA ILE A 224 -8.70 -10.36 0.28
C ILE A 224 -9.15 -9.03 0.88
N ALA A 225 -8.26 -8.02 0.83
CA ALA A 225 -8.52 -6.70 1.37
C ALA A 225 -7.63 -5.65 0.73
N TYR A 226 -8.05 -4.40 0.82
CA TYR A 226 -7.25 -3.27 0.35
C TYR A 226 -7.46 -2.03 1.22
N GLY A 227 -6.46 -1.14 1.19
CA GLY A 227 -6.57 0.24 1.63
C GLY A 227 -5.97 1.14 0.57
N SER A 228 -6.62 2.25 0.25
CA SER A 228 -6.16 3.16 -0.81
C SER A 228 -6.36 4.61 -0.42
N LEU A 229 -5.34 5.44 -0.65
CA LEU A 229 -5.35 6.88 -0.45
C LEU A 229 -4.99 7.58 -1.76
N LEU A 230 -5.88 8.43 -2.27
CA LEU A 230 -5.62 9.35 -3.36
C LEU A 230 -5.30 10.73 -2.77
N ILE A 231 -4.18 11.32 -3.19
CA ILE A 231 -3.69 12.60 -2.70
C ILE A 231 -3.74 13.60 -3.85
N GLY A 232 -4.72 14.50 -3.82
CA GLY A 232 -4.97 15.49 -4.87
C GLY A 232 -4.44 16.89 -4.55
N GLU A 233 -3.95 17.10 -3.34
CA GLU A 233 -3.46 18.39 -2.88
C GLU A 233 -2.06 18.24 -2.29
N THR A 234 -1.26 19.30 -2.41
CA THR A 234 0.04 19.35 -1.75
C THR A 234 -0.15 19.35 -0.23
N THR A 235 0.57 18.47 0.45
CA THR A 235 0.56 18.40 1.92
C THR A 235 0.95 19.76 2.51
N PRO A 236 0.17 20.34 3.43
CA PRO A 236 0.47 21.61 4.03
C PRO A 236 1.80 21.61 4.82
N GLY A 237 2.53 22.69 4.74
CA GLY A 237 3.82 22.85 5.44
C GLY A 237 4.95 22.09 4.75
N ASP A 238 6.05 21.86 5.48
CA ASP A 238 7.25 21.18 4.97
C ASP A 238 7.48 19.79 5.60
N ALA A 239 6.84 19.52 6.72
CA ALA A 239 7.01 18.26 7.45
C ALA A 239 6.11 17.16 6.92
N MET A 240 6.61 15.91 7.00
CA MET A 240 5.78 14.72 6.79
C MET A 240 4.68 14.63 7.85
N THR A 241 3.52 14.15 7.45
CA THR A 241 2.38 13.89 8.31
C THR A 241 2.09 12.40 8.39
N THR A 242 1.58 11.95 9.54
CA THR A 242 1.12 10.57 9.71
C THR A 242 -0.29 10.40 9.15
N VAL A 243 -0.52 9.32 8.44
CA VAL A 243 -1.83 8.92 7.96
C VAL A 243 -2.10 7.45 8.31
N GLU A 244 -3.36 7.14 8.60
CA GLU A 244 -3.88 5.77 8.68
C GLU A 244 -4.82 5.56 7.50
N ILE A 245 -4.49 4.59 6.64
CA ILE A 245 -5.29 4.20 5.49
C ILE A 245 -6.11 2.97 5.91
N PRO A 246 -7.42 3.09 6.13
CA PRO A 246 -8.26 1.98 6.55
C PRO A 246 -8.18 0.81 5.57
N ILE A 247 -8.22 -0.42 6.09
CA ILE A 247 -8.26 -1.64 5.30
C ILE A 247 -9.71 -2.12 5.18
N GLU A 248 -10.20 -2.21 3.96
CA GLU A 248 -11.50 -2.75 3.59
C GLU A 248 -11.35 -4.17 3.08
N TYR A 249 -12.12 -5.10 3.63
CA TYR A 249 -12.03 -6.53 3.35
C TYR A 249 -13.12 -6.98 2.38
N TYR A 250 -12.74 -7.56 1.25
CA TYR A 250 -13.65 -8.32 0.39
C TYR A 250 -13.96 -9.68 1.03
N ASP A 251 -12.94 -10.32 1.63
CA ASP A 251 -13.08 -11.56 2.38
C ASP A 251 -12.54 -11.40 3.80
N ARG A 252 -13.43 -11.51 4.79
CA ARG A 252 -13.12 -11.41 6.23
C ARG A 252 -12.75 -12.74 6.88
N THR A 253 -12.81 -13.84 6.15
CA THR A 253 -12.67 -15.20 6.70
C THR A 253 -11.38 -15.89 6.30
N THR A 254 -10.95 -15.72 5.06
CA THR A 254 -9.76 -16.38 4.51
C THR A 254 -8.47 -15.78 5.09
N LYS A 255 -7.58 -16.66 5.56
CA LYS A 255 -6.19 -16.36 5.83
C LYS A 255 -5.40 -16.64 4.55
N PRO A 256 -4.67 -15.65 3.99
CA PRO A 256 -3.86 -15.90 2.80
C PRO A 256 -2.79 -16.97 3.04
N THR A 257 -2.65 -17.90 2.11
CA THR A 257 -1.68 -19.02 2.13
C THR A 257 -0.91 -19.16 0.83
N GLY A 258 -1.21 -18.35 -0.17
CA GLY A 258 -0.55 -18.33 -1.46
C GLY A 258 0.93 -17.96 -1.38
N ALA A 259 1.62 -18.06 -2.48
CA ALA A 259 3.05 -17.72 -2.58
C ALA A 259 3.31 -16.21 -2.41
N TYR A 260 2.32 -15.38 -2.76
CA TYR A 260 2.40 -13.92 -2.69
C TYR A 260 1.14 -13.41 -2.02
N THR A 261 1.31 -12.66 -0.93
CA THR A 261 0.18 -12.31 -0.05
C THR A 261 0.10 -10.83 0.31
N LEU A 262 1.05 -10.01 -0.14
CA LEU A 262 1.08 -8.58 0.13
C LEU A 262 1.52 -7.79 -1.08
N VAL A 263 0.78 -6.71 -1.39
CA VAL A 263 1.16 -5.64 -2.32
C VAL A 263 1.06 -4.31 -1.59
N ILE A 264 2.12 -3.50 -1.64
CA ILE A 264 2.11 -2.08 -1.27
C ILE A 264 2.63 -1.30 -2.47
N SER A 265 2.00 -0.20 -2.82
CA SER A 265 2.43 0.66 -3.91
C SER A 265 2.22 2.13 -3.57
N CYS A 266 3.25 2.94 -3.83
CA CYS A 266 3.23 4.38 -3.73
C CYS A 266 3.65 4.96 -5.09
N THR A 267 2.87 5.89 -5.62
CA THR A 267 3.18 6.55 -6.89
C THR A 267 2.84 8.03 -6.84
N THR A 268 3.66 8.83 -7.49
CA THR A 268 3.44 10.28 -7.61
C THR A 268 2.31 10.65 -8.58
N SER A 269 1.89 9.70 -9.45
CA SER A 269 0.78 9.88 -10.39
C SER A 269 -0.03 8.59 -10.53
N ALA A 270 -1.32 8.63 -10.22
CA ALA A 270 -2.22 7.46 -10.22
C ALA A 270 -2.33 6.80 -11.61
N TYR A 271 -2.14 7.57 -12.68
CA TYR A 271 -2.15 7.08 -14.06
C TYR A 271 -0.76 7.15 -14.73
N GLY A 272 0.31 7.05 -13.91
CA GLY A 272 1.69 7.07 -14.38
C GLY A 272 2.02 5.98 -15.41
N ASP A 273 1.41 4.81 -15.31
CA ASP A 273 1.55 3.72 -16.29
C ASP A 273 1.05 4.12 -17.68
N PHE A 274 0.06 5.00 -17.75
CA PHE A 274 -0.47 5.61 -18.99
C PHE A 274 0.32 6.85 -19.42
N LYS A 275 1.39 7.24 -18.71
CA LYS A 275 2.21 8.45 -18.91
C LYS A 275 1.41 9.74 -18.77
N VAL A 276 0.34 9.71 -17.99
CA VAL A 276 -0.51 10.86 -17.70
C VAL A 276 -0.29 11.29 -16.24
N GLY A 277 -0.07 12.58 -16.05
CA GLY A 277 0.13 13.16 -14.72
C GLY A 277 0.96 14.43 -14.72
N CYS A 278 1.56 14.76 -13.58
CA CYS A 278 2.36 15.96 -13.39
C CYS A 278 3.85 15.66 -13.21
N LEU A 279 4.68 16.23 -14.10
CA LEU A 279 6.14 16.11 -14.05
C LEU A 279 6.76 16.78 -12.81
N GLY A 280 6.03 17.65 -12.11
CA GLY A 280 6.52 18.30 -10.89
C GLY A 280 6.16 17.59 -9.60
N ASN A 281 5.48 16.45 -9.66
CA ASN A 281 5.06 15.74 -8.47
C ASN A 281 6.23 15.07 -7.75
N VAL A 282 6.23 15.23 -6.40
CA VAL A 282 7.17 14.60 -5.48
C VAL A 282 6.39 14.03 -4.30
N MET A 283 6.75 12.83 -3.84
CA MET A 283 6.20 12.25 -2.63
C MET A 283 7.33 11.68 -1.76
N TYR A 284 7.29 11.97 -0.47
CA TYR A 284 8.12 11.33 0.54
C TYR A 284 7.26 10.33 1.30
N VAL A 285 7.78 9.14 1.59
CA VAL A 285 7.09 8.11 2.37
C VAL A 285 8.06 7.43 3.33
N ASP A 286 7.54 7.04 4.51
CA ASP A 286 8.34 6.49 5.60
C ASP A 286 7.46 5.79 6.65
N ASP A 287 8.07 5.01 7.55
CA ASP A 287 7.44 4.38 8.72
C ASP A 287 6.16 3.58 8.38
N PHE A 288 6.27 2.65 7.41
CA PHE A 288 5.15 1.77 7.08
C PHE A 288 4.91 0.75 8.19
N GLU A 289 3.75 0.77 8.79
CA GLU A 289 3.35 -0.17 9.84
C GLU A 289 1.88 -0.56 9.75
N TRP A 290 1.54 -1.74 10.27
CA TRP A 290 0.14 -2.16 10.40
C TRP A 290 -0.45 -1.67 11.72
N VAL A 291 -1.69 -1.22 11.67
CA VAL A 291 -2.55 -0.96 12.84
C VAL A 291 -3.49 -2.15 13.00
N TYR A 292 -3.59 -2.67 14.22
CA TYR A 292 -4.45 -3.81 14.56
C TYR A 292 -5.56 -3.44 15.52
#